data_5f03722acd178d4874741a12c6a0d928
#
_entry.id   5f03722acd178d4874741a12c6a0d928
#
_cell.length_a   1.000
_cell.length_b   1.000
_cell.length_c   1.000
_cell.angle_alpha   90.00
_cell.angle_beta   90.00
_cell.angle_gamma   90.00
#
_symmetry.space_group_name_H-M   'P 1'
#
loop_
_entity.id
_entity.type
_entity.pdbx_description
1 polymer ?
#
loop_
_entity_poly.entity_id
_entity_poly.type
_entity_poly.pdbx_seq_one_letter_code
_entity_poly.pdbx_strand_id
1 'polypeptide(L)'
;MESRNSVYRPLTVAALGGLLAGADEPRQWRLIAEFLEEYRCEPIDSRIALLADEPAGTGDEHWDVFLAALAEHLSARDGHAAPAWAGSRSLRRFWFPFNSRAARVDAVVHAPAAFRRRGVYVAAQELEVA
;
A
#
# COMPACT_ATOMS: atom_id res chain seq x y z
N MET A 1 -30.25 17.59 0.39
CA MET A 1 -29.83 17.29 0.62
C MET A 1 -29.26 16.64 0.49
N GLU A 2 -28.89 16.81 0.39
CA GLU A 2 -28.28 16.35 0.43
C GLU A 2 -27.54 15.79 0.21
N SER A 3 -27.71 15.85 -0.34
CA SER A 3 -26.94 15.33 -0.57
C SER A 3 -25.73 15.35 -0.35
N ARG A 4 -25.20 16.02 -0.09
CA ARG A 4 -24.04 16.17 0.34
C ARG A 4 -23.38 15.03 0.77
N ASN A 5 -23.84 14.40 1.41
CA ASN A 5 -23.37 13.25 1.90
C ASN A 5 -23.14 12.23 0.93
N SER A 6 -23.64 12.34 -0.24
CA SER A 6 -23.46 11.39 -1.28
C SER A 6 -22.16 11.59 -2.06
N VAL A 7 -21.35 12.53 -1.66
CA VAL A 7 -20.07 12.74 -2.32
C VAL A 7 -19.12 11.57 -2.03
N TYR A 8 -18.74 10.87 -3.08
CA TYR A 8 -17.78 9.78 -2.95
C TYR A 8 -16.38 10.32 -2.67
N ARG A 9 -15.71 9.71 -1.72
CA ARG A 9 -14.34 10.08 -1.39
C ARG A 9 -13.49 8.82 -1.40
N PRO A 10 -12.57 8.68 -2.34
CA PRO A 10 -11.69 7.51 -2.35
C PRO A 10 -10.80 7.47 -1.12
N LEU A 11 -10.45 6.26 -0.71
CA LEU A 11 -9.60 6.04 0.46
C LEU A 11 -8.19 6.55 0.18
N THR A 12 -7.66 7.36 1.10
CA THR A 12 -6.27 7.79 1.00
C THR A 12 -5.37 6.80 1.73
N VAL A 13 -4.07 6.83 1.40
CA VAL A 13 -3.11 5.95 2.09
C VAL A 13 -3.04 6.31 3.57
N ALA A 14 -3.21 7.58 3.91
CA ALA A 14 -3.23 8.01 5.32
C ALA A 14 -4.41 7.40 6.06
N ALA A 15 -5.60 7.43 5.46
CA ALA A 15 -6.78 6.82 6.07
C ALA A 15 -6.65 5.30 6.14
N LEU A 16 -6.05 4.68 5.12
CA LEU A 16 -5.78 3.25 5.11
C LEU A 16 -4.93 2.86 6.32
N GLY A 17 -3.89 3.63 6.61
CA GLY A 17 -3.03 3.35 7.77
C GLY A 17 -3.82 3.32 9.07
N GLY A 18 -4.73 4.27 9.24
CA GLY A 18 -5.59 4.30 10.42
C GLY A 18 -6.50 3.07 10.53
N LEU A 19 -7.00 2.60 9.41
CA LEU A 19 -7.86 1.41 9.41
C LEU A 19 -7.06 0.14 9.69
N LEU A 20 -5.84 0.04 9.15
CA LEU A 20 -4.98 -1.12 9.39
C LEU A 20 -4.63 -1.28 10.86
N ALA A 21 -4.46 -0.17 11.57
CA ALA A 21 -4.03 -0.18 12.96
C ALA A 21 -5.00 -0.93 13.86
N GLY A 22 -6.28 -0.94 13.54
CA GLY A 22 -7.28 -1.59 14.37
C GLY A 22 -7.79 -2.93 13.85
N ALA A 23 -7.17 -3.47 12.80
CA ALA A 23 -7.72 -4.62 12.11
C ALA A 23 -6.88 -5.87 12.34
N ASP A 24 -7.51 -7.06 12.30
CA ASP A 24 -6.79 -8.32 12.28
C ASP A 24 -6.24 -8.58 10.87
N GLU A 25 -5.41 -9.61 10.75
CA GLU A 25 -4.67 -9.84 9.50
C GLU A 25 -5.59 -10.06 8.29
N PRO A 26 -6.62 -10.90 8.35
CA PRO A 26 -7.49 -11.07 7.18
C PRO A 26 -8.14 -9.77 6.75
N ARG A 27 -8.54 -8.93 7.72
CA ARG A 27 -9.14 -7.64 7.40
C ARG A 27 -8.11 -6.68 6.84
N GLN A 28 -6.88 -6.74 7.33
CA GLN A 28 -5.82 -5.88 6.82
C GLN A 28 -5.61 -6.11 5.32
N TRP A 29 -5.52 -7.37 4.90
CA TRP A 29 -5.34 -7.66 3.48
C TRP A 29 -6.55 -7.28 2.65
N ARG A 30 -7.75 -7.40 3.22
CA ARG A 30 -8.95 -6.95 2.53
C ARG A 30 -8.94 -5.43 2.35
N LEU A 31 -8.48 -4.70 3.35
CA LEU A 31 -8.36 -3.24 3.27
C LEU A 31 -7.36 -2.82 2.20
N ILE A 32 -6.23 -3.53 2.10
CA ILE A 32 -5.26 -3.28 1.05
C ILE A 32 -5.89 -3.48 -0.32
N ALA A 33 -6.63 -4.57 -0.50
CA ALA A 33 -7.28 -4.85 -1.78
C ALA A 33 -8.32 -3.78 -2.13
N GLU A 34 -9.10 -3.32 -1.14
CA GLU A 34 -10.07 -2.26 -1.35
C GLU A 34 -9.40 -0.96 -1.75
N PHE A 35 -8.29 -0.62 -1.08
CA PHE A 35 -7.55 0.59 -1.41
C PHE A 35 -7.05 0.52 -2.86
N LEU A 36 -6.47 -0.60 -3.25
CA LEU A 36 -5.94 -0.75 -4.61
C LEU A 36 -7.04 -0.65 -5.66
N GLU A 37 -8.21 -1.20 -5.38
CA GLU A 37 -9.33 -1.14 -6.28
C GLU A 37 -9.79 0.31 -6.47
N GLU A 38 -9.96 1.04 -5.38
CA GLU A 38 -10.39 2.44 -5.46
C GLU A 38 -9.34 3.30 -6.14
N TYR A 39 -8.07 3.07 -5.80
CA TYR A 39 -6.97 3.81 -6.40
C TYR A 39 -6.96 3.63 -7.92
N ARG A 40 -7.12 2.39 -8.37
CA ARG A 40 -7.08 2.09 -9.79
C ARG A 40 -8.23 2.74 -10.55
N CYS A 41 -9.36 2.94 -9.89
CA CYS A 41 -10.53 3.56 -10.52
C CYS A 41 -10.43 5.08 -10.59
N GLU A 42 -9.47 5.70 -9.92
CA GLU A 42 -9.31 7.15 -9.97
C GLU A 42 -8.50 7.56 -11.20
N PRO A 43 -8.77 8.75 -11.76
CA PRO A 43 -7.93 9.29 -12.83
C PRO A 43 -6.49 9.44 -12.34
N ILE A 44 -5.53 9.24 -13.24
CA ILE A 44 -4.11 9.26 -12.86
C ILE A 44 -3.74 10.56 -12.14
N ASP A 45 -4.24 11.70 -12.63
CA ASP A 45 -3.90 12.98 -12.01
C ASP A 45 -4.42 13.10 -10.57
N SER A 46 -5.52 12.42 -10.27
CA SER A 46 -6.11 12.46 -8.93
C SER A 46 -5.41 11.52 -7.95
N ARG A 47 -4.68 10.55 -8.47
CA ARG A 47 -4.05 9.52 -7.62
C ARG A 47 -2.97 10.07 -6.73
N ILE A 48 -2.28 11.13 -7.17
CA ILE A 48 -1.22 11.75 -6.37
C ILE A 48 -1.76 12.16 -5.00
N ALA A 49 -2.95 12.74 -4.97
CA ALA A 49 -3.53 13.21 -3.71
C ALA A 49 -3.83 12.06 -2.75
N LEU A 50 -4.09 10.87 -3.27
CA LEU A 50 -4.38 9.72 -2.42
C LEU A 50 -3.14 9.22 -1.68
N LEU A 51 -1.95 9.55 -2.16
CA LEU A 51 -0.69 9.09 -1.58
C LEU A 51 0.06 10.21 -0.86
N ALA A 52 -0.45 11.45 -0.91
CA ALA A 52 0.34 12.62 -0.51
C ALA A 52 0.58 12.71 1.00
N ASP A 53 -0.41 12.36 1.81
CA ASP A 53 -0.31 12.55 3.25
C ASP A 53 0.27 11.33 3.92
N GLU A 54 1.22 11.56 4.81
CA GLU A 54 1.85 10.46 5.54
C GLU A 54 0.89 9.80 6.50
N PRO A 55 0.74 8.47 6.48
CA PRO A 55 -0.04 7.78 7.48
C PRO A 55 0.61 7.90 8.85
N ALA A 56 -0.20 8.06 9.88
CA ALA A 56 0.29 7.93 11.24
C ALA A 56 0.75 6.49 11.45
N GLY A 57 1.60 6.27 12.44
CA GLY A 57 2.08 4.93 12.73
C GLY A 57 0.93 3.99 13.06
N THR A 58 0.99 2.77 12.52
CA THR A 58 -0.04 1.76 12.76
C THR A 58 0.20 0.98 14.03
N GLY A 59 1.37 1.12 14.64
CA GLY A 59 1.78 0.27 15.75
C GLY A 59 2.47 -1.01 15.30
N ASP A 60 2.55 -1.24 14.00
CA ASP A 60 3.20 -2.41 13.41
C ASP A 60 4.18 -1.93 12.34
N GLU A 61 5.46 -2.11 12.59
CA GLU A 61 6.49 -1.64 11.67
C GLU A 61 6.34 -2.25 10.29
N HIS A 62 5.90 -3.51 10.19
CA HIS A 62 5.70 -4.15 8.91
C HIS A 62 4.72 -3.37 8.04
N TRP A 63 3.59 -2.98 8.63
CA TRP A 63 2.59 -2.23 7.88
C TRP A 63 3.03 -0.81 7.59
N ASP A 64 3.74 -0.19 8.53
CA ASP A 64 4.25 1.17 8.30
C ASP A 64 5.18 1.19 7.08
N VAL A 65 6.05 0.20 6.95
CA VAL A 65 6.97 0.12 5.83
C VAL A 65 6.25 -0.32 4.56
N PHE A 66 5.27 -1.23 4.69
CA PHE A 66 4.47 -1.67 3.54
C PHE A 66 3.78 -0.48 2.88
N LEU A 67 3.20 0.42 3.67
CA LEU A 67 2.50 1.58 3.11
C LEU A 67 3.46 2.49 2.35
N ALA A 68 4.68 2.66 2.84
CA ALA A 68 5.68 3.46 2.13
C ALA A 68 6.06 2.80 0.80
N ALA A 69 6.26 1.49 0.82
CA ALA A 69 6.58 0.74 -0.39
C ALA A 69 5.44 0.82 -1.40
N LEU A 70 4.21 0.71 -0.92
CA LEU A 70 3.03 0.78 -1.77
C LEU A 70 2.93 2.16 -2.42
N ALA A 71 3.11 3.22 -1.65
CA ALA A 71 3.03 4.58 -2.17
C ALA A 71 4.08 4.81 -3.27
N GLU A 72 5.29 4.36 -3.06
CA GLU A 72 6.33 4.52 -4.07
C GLU A 72 6.05 3.67 -5.31
N HIS A 73 5.61 2.44 -5.11
CA HIS A 73 5.31 1.53 -6.21
C HIS A 73 4.21 2.10 -7.11
N LEU A 74 3.12 2.56 -6.50
CA LEU A 74 2.01 3.12 -7.27
C LEU A 74 2.40 4.42 -7.96
N SER A 75 3.16 5.28 -7.29
CA SER A 75 3.65 6.50 -7.90
C SER A 75 4.50 6.21 -9.12
N ALA A 76 5.41 5.25 -9.02
CA ALA A 76 6.29 4.88 -10.13
C ALA A 76 5.50 4.35 -11.33
N ARG A 77 4.48 3.55 -11.08
CA ARG A 77 3.64 3.03 -12.15
C ARG A 77 2.91 4.13 -12.90
N ASP A 78 2.54 5.20 -12.19
CA ASP A 78 1.79 6.30 -12.79
C ASP A 78 2.70 7.41 -13.30
N GLY A 79 4.02 7.24 -13.21
CA GLY A 79 4.96 8.24 -13.69
C GLY A 79 5.12 9.43 -12.77
N HIS A 80 4.77 9.29 -11.49
CA HIS A 80 4.90 10.36 -10.51
C HIS A 80 6.05 10.10 -9.56
N ALA A 81 6.59 11.18 -8.98
CA ALA A 81 7.59 11.04 -7.93
C ALA A 81 6.91 10.49 -6.67
N ALA A 82 7.65 9.64 -5.92
CA ALA A 82 7.15 9.13 -4.67
C ALA A 82 6.98 10.27 -3.66
N PRO A 83 6.00 10.17 -2.75
CA PRO A 83 5.86 11.20 -1.72
C PRO A 83 7.08 11.17 -0.80
N ALA A 84 7.49 12.35 -0.32
CA ALA A 84 8.72 12.47 0.46
C ALA A 84 8.71 11.60 1.71
N TRP A 85 7.55 11.45 2.34
CA TRP A 85 7.46 10.68 3.59
C TRP A 85 7.82 9.20 3.41
N ALA A 86 7.71 8.67 2.20
CA ALA A 86 7.95 7.24 1.98
C ALA A 86 9.44 6.90 1.99
N GLY A 87 10.31 7.88 1.79
CA GLY A 87 11.73 7.61 1.55
C GLY A 87 12.51 7.06 2.72
N SER A 88 12.05 7.30 3.95
CA SER A 88 12.82 6.94 5.13
C SER A 88 12.40 5.64 5.80
N ARG A 89 11.44 4.93 5.24
CA ARG A 89 10.90 3.73 5.88
C ARG A 89 11.47 2.46 5.28
N SER A 90 12.10 1.63 6.10
CA SER A 90 12.61 0.32 5.65
C SER A 90 12.69 -0.62 6.84
N LEU A 91 12.66 -1.92 6.57
CA LEU A 91 12.76 -2.95 7.60
C LEU A 91 14.21 -3.40 7.74
N ARG A 92 14.60 -3.75 8.95
CA ARG A 92 15.92 -4.33 9.20
C ARG A 92 15.95 -5.81 8.81
N ARG A 93 14.82 -6.50 8.98
CA ARG A 93 14.70 -7.91 8.65
C ARG A 93 13.69 -8.07 7.55
N PHE A 94 13.95 -8.97 6.63
CA PHE A 94 13.02 -9.23 5.52
C PHE A 94 11.70 -9.75 6.06
N TRP A 95 10.62 -9.33 5.43
CA TRP A 95 9.29 -9.78 5.76
C TRP A 95 8.62 -10.38 4.53
N PHE A 96 8.11 -11.59 4.70
CA PHE A 96 7.35 -12.28 3.66
C PHE A 96 5.92 -12.38 4.15
N PRO A 97 5.04 -11.44 3.72
CA PRO A 97 3.64 -11.46 4.16
C PRO A 97 2.93 -12.77 3.87
N PHE A 98 3.26 -13.39 2.73
CA PHE A 98 2.71 -14.69 2.37
C PHE A 98 3.82 -15.71 2.53
N ASN A 99 3.70 -16.57 3.53
CA ASN A 99 4.82 -17.34 4.04
C ASN A 99 4.88 -18.80 3.58
N SER A 100 4.05 -19.23 2.64
CA SER A 100 4.19 -20.55 2.07
C SER A 100 5.47 -20.62 1.24
N ARG A 101 5.98 -21.84 1.03
CA ARG A 101 7.22 -21.98 0.25
C ARG A 101 7.07 -21.40 -1.14
N ALA A 102 5.98 -21.74 -1.81
CA ALA A 102 5.73 -21.24 -3.17
C ALA A 102 5.62 -19.72 -3.19
N ALA A 103 4.91 -19.14 -2.20
CA ALA A 103 4.74 -17.68 -2.14
C ALA A 103 6.06 -16.99 -1.86
N ARG A 104 6.94 -17.57 -1.05
CA ARG A 104 8.25 -16.97 -0.77
C ARG A 104 9.14 -16.98 -2.00
N VAL A 105 9.16 -18.09 -2.75
CA VAL A 105 9.93 -18.16 -3.98
C VAL A 105 9.41 -17.15 -4.99
N ASP A 106 8.11 -17.08 -5.15
CA ASP A 106 7.48 -16.14 -6.07
C ASP A 106 7.81 -14.69 -5.69
N ALA A 107 7.78 -14.38 -4.39
CA ALA A 107 8.08 -13.06 -3.90
C ALA A 107 9.54 -12.66 -4.16
N VAL A 108 10.48 -13.58 -3.98
CA VAL A 108 11.88 -13.30 -4.25
C VAL A 108 12.09 -12.93 -5.72
N VAL A 109 11.41 -13.64 -6.61
CA VAL A 109 11.58 -13.41 -8.06
C VAL A 109 10.81 -12.17 -8.53
N HIS A 110 9.61 -11.95 -8.00
CA HIS A 110 8.67 -10.98 -8.58
C HIS A 110 8.31 -9.81 -7.67
N ALA A 111 9.02 -9.59 -6.55
CA ALA A 111 8.73 -8.43 -5.71
C ALA A 111 9.12 -7.15 -6.44
N PRO A 112 8.23 -6.13 -6.47
CA PRO A 112 8.59 -4.86 -7.06
C PRO A 112 9.75 -4.20 -6.30
N ALA A 113 10.52 -3.39 -7.02
CA ALA A 113 11.72 -2.77 -6.44
C ALA A 113 11.43 -1.94 -5.19
N ALA A 114 10.32 -1.19 -5.20
CA ALA A 114 9.95 -0.35 -4.06
C ALA A 114 9.76 -1.16 -2.78
N PHE A 115 9.22 -2.37 -2.91
CA PHE A 115 9.04 -3.28 -1.78
C PHE A 115 10.32 -3.98 -1.40
N ARG A 116 11.03 -4.52 -2.40
CA ARG A 116 12.24 -5.29 -2.17
C ARG A 116 13.30 -4.48 -1.44
N ARG A 117 13.53 -3.25 -1.85
CA ARG A 117 14.59 -2.46 -1.23
C ARG A 117 14.25 -2.02 0.19
N ARG A 118 12.99 -2.15 0.60
CA ARG A 118 12.56 -1.87 1.97
C ARG A 118 12.47 -3.13 2.81
N GLY A 119 12.79 -4.28 2.23
CA GLY A 119 12.77 -5.55 2.95
C GLY A 119 11.42 -6.25 2.94
N VAL A 120 10.46 -5.78 2.15
CA VAL A 120 9.14 -6.40 2.04
C VAL A 120 9.11 -7.24 0.77
N TYR A 121 8.93 -8.55 0.93
CA TYR A 121 8.92 -9.47 -0.20
C TYR A 121 7.51 -9.96 -0.46
N VAL A 122 6.84 -9.30 -1.37
CA VAL A 122 5.51 -9.67 -1.84
C VAL A 122 5.55 -9.64 -3.37
N ALA A 123 4.98 -10.65 -4.01
CA ALA A 123 5.00 -10.71 -5.47
C ALA A 123 4.10 -9.63 -6.04
N ALA A 124 4.50 -9.07 -7.19
CA ALA A 124 3.74 -8.02 -7.84
C ALA A 124 2.28 -8.41 -8.06
N GLN A 125 2.04 -9.67 -8.39
CA GLN A 125 0.68 -10.15 -8.66
C GLN A 125 -0.23 -10.07 -7.44
N GLU A 126 0.32 -10.10 -6.23
CA GLU A 126 -0.49 -9.97 -5.02
C GLU A 126 -1.03 -8.55 -4.85
N LEU A 127 -0.46 -7.60 -5.57
CA LEU A 127 -0.88 -6.21 -5.55
C LEU A 127 -1.82 -5.89 -6.70
N GLU A 128 -2.08 -6.86 -7.57
CA GLU A 128 -3.04 -6.70 -8.65
C GLU A 128 -4.42 -7.04 -8.13
N VAL A 129 -5.38 -6.20 -8.42
CA VAL A 129 -6.74 -6.45 -8.01
C VAL A 129 -7.50 -6.99 -9.19
N ALA A 130 -8.12 -8.10 -8.99
CA ALA A 130 -8.81 -8.79 -10.07
C ALA A 130 -9.98 -7.97 -10.61
#